data_748ec75bfa7ecce965d0cafeecab9791
#
_entry.id   748ec75bfa7ecce965d0cafeecab9791
#
_cell.length_a   1.000
_cell.length_b   1.000
_cell.length_c   1.000
_cell.angle_alpha   90.00
_cell.angle_beta   90.00
_cell.angle_gamma   90.00
#
_symmetry.space_group_name_H-M   'P 1'
#
loop_
_entity.id
_entity.type
_entity.pdbx_description
1 polymer ?
#
loop_
_entity_poly.entity_id
_entity_poly.type
_entity_poly.pdbx_seq_one_letter_code
_entity_poly.pdbx_strand_id
1 'polypeptide(L)'
;IKDEHFGIARKIVSNMTTESWETIPHCAATYDAEVTKFMQVLKEINSTIPKEEKITVNTAMMRVIVEAIKACPEINSHIYFNRKLVRGEVKTFKEINISMPTVLHNGEMMTLNIHNMEKKTMSEMRDTIKETIRRANNTDLNEVMYEVSLDNTLTGLKQGKIAQTVCRLIGSKTGKHKVKTLKGEAKKKYYSIPETDRLTKHDIEQGTITVSNLGSICRDWNGACTLLEIIPPQTCAIAIGSIQKKPVVDENGNVVAGNVMPLTIAFDHRAFDLGDVKPFMEKLNEIFLNPEVIKEWL
;
A
#
# COMPACT_ATOMS: atom_id res chain seq x y z
N ILE A 1 16.02 30.12 6.51
CA ILE A 1 15.79 28.84 7.18
C ILE A 1 14.38 28.91 7.76
N LYS A 2 13.56 27.90 7.52
CA LYS A 2 12.19 27.79 8.05
C LYS A 2 12.13 26.58 8.97
N ASP A 3 11.78 26.82 10.24
CA ASP A 3 11.51 25.74 11.19
C ASP A 3 10.05 25.33 11.08
N GLU A 4 9.82 24.04 10.81
CA GLU A 4 8.48 23.49 10.69
C GLU A 4 8.26 22.36 11.68
N HIS A 5 7.25 22.50 12.53
CA HIS A 5 6.85 21.44 13.47
C HIS A 5 5.99 20.38 12.79
N PHE A 6 6.22 19.12 13.11
CA PHE A 6 5.49 18.01 12.53
C PHE A 6 3.97 18.10 12.77
N GLY A 7 3.21 18.07 11.69
CA GLY A 7 1.77 17.77 11.71
C GLY A 7 1.51 16.31 12.08
N ILE A 8 0.21 15.93 12.24
CA ILE A 8 -0.15 14.57 12.67
C ILE A 8 0.35 13.49 11.71
N ALA A 9 0.17 13.68 10.40
CA ALA A 9 0.62 12.72 9.39
C ALA A 9 2.14 12.49 9.48
N ARG A 10 2.95 13.56 9.57
CA ARG A 10 4.40 13.43 9.66
C ARG A 10 4.83 12.74 10.96
N LYS A 11 4.15 13.00 12.09
CA LYS A 11 4.42 12.29 13.35
C LYS A 11 4.17 10.79 13.23
N ILE A 12 3.06 10.39 12.59
CA ILE A 12 2.72 8.98 12.37
C ILE A 12 3.76 8.32 11.48
N VAL A 13 4.05 8.93 10.32
CA VAL A 13 5.05 8.41 9.37
C VAL A 13 6.40 8.26 10.04
N SER A 14 6.91 9.31 10.72
CA SER A 14 8.22 9.26 11.39
C SER A 14 8.29 8.16 12.46
N ASN A 15 7.22 7.98 13.24
CA ASN A 15 7.18 6.90 14.24
C ASN A 15 7.18 5.51 13.59
N MET A 16 6.34 5.31 12.57
CA MET A 16 6.17 4.00 11.93
C MET A 16 7.41 3.58 11.15
N THR A 17 8.02 4.51 10.40
CA THR A 17 9.25 4.23 9.64
C THR A 17 10.46 4.02 10.55
N THR A 18 10.58 4.76 11.65
CA THR A 18 11.62 4.52 12.66
C THR A 18 11.45 3.14 13.29
N GLU A 19 10.24 2.79 13.72
CA GLU A 19 9.95 1.47 14.28
C GLU A 19 10.26 0.35 13.29
N SER A 20 9.93 0.56 12.01
CA SER A 20 10.22 -0.37 10.92
C SER A 20 11.73 -0.66 10.83
N TRP A 21 12.55 0.38 10.72
CA TRP A 21 14.00 0.23 10.59
C TRP A 21 14.68 -0.32 11.85
N GLU A 22 14.17 -0.01 13.02
CA GLU A 22 14.72 -0.51 14.29
C GLU A 22 14.36 -1.97 14.58
N THR A 23 13.24 -2.47 14.02
CA THR A 23 12.70 -3.76 14.42
C THR A 23 12.66 -4.81 13.32
N ILE A 24 12.61 -4.41 12.04
CA ILE A 24 12.46 -5.32 10.92
C ILE A 24 13.79 -5.50 10.16
N PRO A 25 14.38 -6.69 10.13
CA PRO A 25 15.45 -7.03 9.19
C PRO A 25 14.85 -7.22 7.80
N HIS A 26 14.83 -6.12 7.04
CA HIS A 26 14.28 -6.14 5.68
C HIS A 26 15.17 -6.98 4.74
N CYS A 27 14.54 -7.86 3.99
CA CYS A 27 15.11 -8.48 2.81
C CYS A 27 14.32 -8.02 1.58
N ALA A 28 14.97 -7.73 0.48
CA ALA A 28 14.31 -7.26 -0.73
C ALA A 28 14.82 -7.99 -1.96
N ALA A 29 13.88 -8.39 -2.82
CA ALA A 29 14.13 -8.90 -4.14
C ALA A 29 13.58 -7.92 -5.19
N THR A 30 14.35 -7.66 -6.25
CA THR A 30 13.92 -6.84 -7.37
C THR A 30 13.63 -7.73 -8.58
N TYR A 31 12.60 -7.38 -9.33
CA TYR A 31 12.19 -8.07 -10.54
C TYR A 31 11.90 -7.05 -11.65
N ASP A 32 12.64 -7.12 -12.74
CA ASP A 32 12.41 -6.34 -13.95
C ASP A 32 11.42 -7.11 -14.84
N ALA A 33 10.13 -6.86 -14.67
CA ALA A 33 9.07 -7.50 -15.44
C ALA A 33 9.03 -6.96 -16.86
N GLU A 34 9.20 -7.81 -17.88
CA GLU A 34 8.91 -7.47 -19.27
C GLU A 34 7.38 -7.44 -19.45
N VAL A 35 6.83 -6.26 -19.74
CA VAL A 35 5.37 -6.02 -19.76
C VAL A 35 4.84 -5.59 -21.12
N THR A 36 5.58 -5.74 -22.21
CA THR A 36 5.15 -5.30 -23.54
C THR A 36 3.88 -6.04 -23.97
N LYS A 37 3.86 -7.37 -23.87
CA LYS A 37 2.68 -8.19 -24.18
C LYS A 37 1.52 -7.90 -23.22
N PHE A 38 1.82 -7.77 -21.91
CA PHE A 38 0.82 -7.41 -20.90
C PHE A 38 0.13 -6.07 -21.22
N MET A 39 0.89 -5.07 -21.62
CA MET A 39 0.35 -3.76 -22.01
C MET A 39 -0.48 -3.82 -23.28
N GLN A 40 -0.15 -4.71 -24.23
CA GLN A 40 -0.95 -4.96 -25.42
C GLN A 40 -2.30 -5.57 -25.07
N VAL A 41 -2.32 -6.63 -24.25
CA VAL A 41 -3.55 -7.28 -23.78
C VAL A 41 -4.43 -6.29 -23.00
N LEU A 42 -3.84 -5.49 -22.10
CA LEU A 42 -4.58 -4.46 -21.37
C LEU A 42 -5.18 -3.40 -22.32
N LYS A 43 -4.47 -3.04 -23.39
CA LYS A 43 -4.99 -2.13 -24.42
C LYS A 43 -6.15 -2.77 -25.21
N GLU A 44 -6.07 -4.04 -25.54
CA GLU A 44 -7.17 -4.79 -26.18
C GLU A 44 -8.41 -4.79 -25.30
N ILE A 45 -8.29 -5.16 -24.02
CA ILE A 45 -9.39 -5.08 -23.04
C ILE A 45 -10.00 -3.67 -23.06
N ASN A 46 -9.17 -2.64 -22.96
CA ASN A 46 -9.62 -1.25 -22.90
C ASN A 46 -10.20 -0.73 -24.23
N SER A 47 -10.03 -1.44 -25.33
CA SER A 47 -10.66 -1.10 -26.62
C SER A 47 -12.12 -1.53 -26.70
N THR A 48 -12.54 -2.48 -25.88
CA THR A 48 -13.90 -3.07 -25.89
C THR A 48 -14.82 -2.46 -24.83
N ILE A 49 -14.32 -1.61 -23.93
CA ILE A 49 -15.09 -1.02 -22.83
C ILE A 49 -15.14 0.52 -22.90
N PRO A 50 -16.18 1.17 -22.36
CA PRO A 50 -16.33 2.62 -22.34
C PRO A 50 -15.12 3.32 -21.68
N LYS A 51 -14.89 4.58 -22.05
CA LYS A 51 -13.72 5.36 -21.57
C LYS A 51 -13.68 5.48 -20.05
N GLU A 52 -14.81 5.68 -19.41
CA GLU A 52 -15.00 5.82 -17.96
C GLU A 52 -14.79 4.51 -17.19
N GLU A 53 -14.92 3.37 -17.87
CA GLU A 53 -14.78 2.03 -17.30
C GLU A 53 -13.40 1.40 -17.54
N LYS A 54 -12.49 2.10 -18.22
CA LYS A 54 -11.16 1.59 -18.55
C LYS A 54 -10.38 1.14 -17.32
N ILE A 55 -9.72 -0.01 -17.48
CA ILE A 55 -8.83 -0.57 -16.48
C ILE A 55 -7.47 0.13 -16.60
N THR A 56 -7.02 0.74 -15.50
CA THR A 56 -5.69 1.36 -15.43
C THR A 56 -4.60 0.31 -15.23
N VAL A 57 -3.36 0.64 -15.57
CA VAL A 57 -2.20 -0.22 -15.25
C VAL A 57 -2.15 -0.50 -13.73
N ASN A 58 -2.45 0.50 -12.90
CA ASN A 58 -2.49 0.32 -11.44
C ASN A 58 -3.50 -0.74 -11.03
N THR A 59 -4.73 -0.68 -11.56
CA THR A 59 -5.79 -1.66 -11.24
C THR A 59 -5.39 -3.06 -11.71
N ALA A 60 -4.87 -3.19 -12.94
CA ALA A 60 -4.42 -4.47 -13.47
C ALA A 60 -3.27 -5.05 -12.62
N MET A 61 -2.31 -4.23 -12.21
CA MET A 61 -1.21 -4.65 -11.33
C MET A 61 -1.69 -5.05 -9.94
N MET A 62 -2.69 -4.36 -9.36
CA MET A 62 -3.29 -4.80 -8.10
C MET A 62 -3.89 -6.21 -8.24
N ARG A 63 -4.55 -6.50 -9.35
CA ARG A 63 -5.07 -7.85 -9.60
C ARG A 63 -3.96 -8.88 -9.78
N VAL A 64 -2.91 -8.58 -10.54
CA VAL A 64 -1.71 -9.43 -10.68
C VAL A 64 -1.12 -9.77 -9.31
N ILE A 65 -0.93 -8.78 -8.45
CA ILE A 65 -0.39 -8.96 -7.10
C ILE A 65 -1.32 -9.83 -6.25
N VAL A 66 -2.63 -9.62 -6.32
CA VAL A 66 -3.61 -10.44 -5.61
C VAL A 66 -3.53 -11.91 -6.04
N GLU A 67 -3.41 -12.19 -7.35
CA GLU A 67 -3.25 -13.56 -7.84
C GLU A 67 -1.91 -14.18 -7.41
N ALA A 68 -0.84 -13.39 -7.36
CA ALA A 68 0.43 -13.87 -6.84
C ALA A 68 0.39 -14.14 -5.33
N ILE A 69 -0.34 -13.32 -4.54
CA ILE A 69 -0.59 -13.57 -3.11
C ILE A 69 -1.39 -14.87 -2.91
N LYS A 70 -2.38 -15.16 -3.76
CA LYS A 70 -3.13 -16.41 -3.69
C LYS A 70 -2.25 -17.66 -3.91
N ALA A 71 -1.17 -17.52 -4.69
CA ALA A 71 -0.18 -18.59 -4.88
C ALA A 71 0.81 -18.72 -3.70
N CYS A 72 0.94 -17.68 -2.87
CA CYS A 72 1.80 -17.64 -1.69
C CYS A 72 1.07 -16.89 -0.55
N PRO A 73 0.04 -17.51 0.07
CA PRO A 73 -0.80 -16.83 1.07
C PRO A 73 -0.03 -16.37 2.31
N GLU A 74 1.10 -16.98 2.61
CA GLU A 74 1.92 -16.71 3.78
C GLU A 74 2.41 -15.27 3.82
N ILE A 75 2.70 -14.65 2.67
CA ILE A 75 3.15 -13.25 2.62
C ILE A 75 2.05 -12.23 2.98
N ASN A 76 0.78 -12.67 2.98
CA ASN A 76 -0.36 -11.87 3.43
C ASN A 76 -0.56 -12.05 4.93
N SER A 77 0.40 -11.60 5.72
CA SER A 77 0.46 -11.90 7.14
C SER A 77 1.01 -10.75 8.00
N HIS A 78 0.80 -10.89 9.30
CA HIS A 78 1.39 -10.05 10.33
C HIS A 78 2.27 -10.87 11.26
N ILE A 79 3.39 -10.30 11.70
CA ILE A 79 4.29 -10.91 12.67
C ILE A 79 4.21 -10.21 14.02
N TYR A 80 4.18 -11.00 15.08
CA TYR A 80 4.28 -10.55 16.47
C TYR A 80 5.49 -11.23 17.10
N PHE A 81 6.54 -10.47 17.35
CA PHE A 81 7.81 -11.00 17.87
C PHE A 81 8.26 -10.27 19.12
N ASN A 82 8.47 -11.02 20.19
CA ASN A 82 9.05 -10.52 21.43
C ASN A 82 10.55 -10.88 21.49
N ARG A 83 11.41 -9.93 21.18
CA ARG A 83 12.87 -10.14 21.13
C ARG A 83 13.46 -10.58 22.48
N LYS A 84 12.93 -10.11 23.61
CA LYS A 84 13.46 -10.45 24.95
C LYS A 84 13.21 -11.92 25.31
N LEU A 85 12.05 -12.45 24.91
CA LEU A 85 11.68 -13.83 25.18
C LEU A 85 12.01 -14.78 24.03
N VAL A 86 12.47 -14.23 22.90
CA VAL A 86 12.71 -14.97 21.64
C VAL A 86 11.48 -15.82 21.27
N ARG A 87 10.30 -15.18 21.31
CA ARG A 87 9.01 -15.81 21.01
C ARG A 87 8.23 -14.98 20.02
N GLY A 88 7.55 -15.63 19.10
CA GLY A 88 6.73 -14.94 18.12
C GLY A 88 5.73 -15.84 17.44
N GLU A 89 4.85 -15.22 16.67
CA GLU A 89 3.89 -15.87 15.81
C GLU A 89 3.72 -15.08 14.52
N VAL A 90 3.42 -15.75 13.43
CA VAL A 90 3.00 -15.18 12.16
C VAL A 90 1.54 -15.52 11.96
N LYS A 91 0.71 -14.49 11.78
CA LYS A 91 -0.72 -14.63 11.54
C LYS A 91 -1.02 -14.36 10.07
N THR A 92 -1.33 -15.40 9.32
CA THR A 92 -1.75 -15.33 7.91
C THR A 92 -3.23 -14.99 7.81
N PHE A 93 -3.59 -14.11 6.89
CA PHE A 93 -4.96 -13.68 6.63
C PHE A 93 -5.50 -14.30 5.34
N LYS A 94 -6.79 -14.65 5.35
CA LYS A 94 -7.50 -15.09 4.14
C LYS A 94 -7.93 -13.91 3.28
N GLU A 95 -8.36 -12.84 3.93
CA GLU A 95 -8.74 -11.58 3.27
C GLU A 95 -7.48 -10.82 2.86
N ILE A 96 -7.44 -10.36 1.62
CA ILE A 96 -6.35 -9.51 1.12
C ILE A 96 -6.79 -8.06 1.19
N ASN A 97 -6.29 -7.34 2.19
CA ASN A 97 -6.55 -5.93 2.41
C ASN A 97 -5.28 -5.14 2.09
N ILE A 98 -5.32 -4.37 1.01
CA ILE A 98 -4.14 -3.67 0.50
C ILE A 98 -4.05 -2.26 1.07
N SER A 99 -2.98 -1.98 1.82
CA SER A 99 -2.57 -0.62 2.16
C SER A 99 -1.96 0.04 0.92
N MET A 100 -2.68 0.99 0.32
CA MET A 100 -2.30 1.67 -0.91
C MET A 100 -1.97 3.15 -0.63
N PRO A 101 -0.68 3.55 -0.60
CA PRO A 101 -0.31 4.96 -0.54
C PRO A 101 -0.82 5.71 -1.77
N THR A 102 -1.53 6.82 -1.54
CA THR A 102 -2.20 7.60 -2.57
C THR A 102 -1.95 9.08 -2.36
N VAL A 103 -1.67 9.81 -3.44
CA VAL A 103 -1.58 11.28 -3.42
C VAL A 103 -2.99 11.86 -3.69
N LEU A 104 -3.47 12.68 -2.77
CA LEU A 104 -4.75 13.36 -2.87
C LEU A 104 -4.66 14.61 -3.77
N HIS A 105 -5.80 15.16 -4.15
CA HIS A 105 -5.87 16.36 -5.02
C HIS A 105 -5.18 17.59 -4.41
N ASN A 106 -5.12 17.69 -3.09
CA ASN A 106 -4.41 18.77 -2.37
C ASN A 106 -2.89 18.54 -2.26
N GLY A 107 -2.37 17.45 -2.83
CA GLY A 107 -0.96 17.05 -2.77
C GLY A 107 -0.54 16.32 -1.49
N GLU A 108 -1.43 16.12 -0.55
CA GLU A 108 -1.16 15.30 0.64
C GLU A 108 -1.12 13.82 0.27
N MET A 109 -0.28 13.07 0.97
CA MET A 109 -0.19 11.61 0.83
C MET A 109 -0.95 10.93 1.96
N MET A 110 -1.79 9.98 1.61
CA MET A 110 -2.55 9.15 2.54
C MET A 110 -2.46 7.68 2.12
N THR A 111 -2.33 6.79 3.09
CA THR A 111 -2.44 5.35 2.83
C THR A 111 -3.89 4.92 3.03
N LEU A 112 -4.50 4.40 1.98
CA LEU A 112 -5.87 3.89 1.96
C LEU A 112 -5.86 2.38 2.11
N ASN A 113 -6.76 1.83 2.90
CA ASN A 113 -6.96 0.38 3.02
C ASN A 113 -8.07 -0.06 2.07
N ILE A 114 -7.72 -0.83 1.05
CA ILE A 114 -8.67 -1.38 0.07
C ILE A 114 -8.97 -2.82 0.46
N HIS A 115 -10.19 -3.06 0.91
CA HIS A 115 -10.59 -4.33 1.54
C HIS A 115 -11.02 -5.41 0.54
N ASN A 116 -10.79 -6.68 0.93
CA ASN A 116 -11.31 -7.89 0.27
C ASN A 116 -10.97 -7.94 -1.23
N MET A 117 -9.73 -7.62 -1.57
CA MET A 117 -9.29 -7.57 -2.96
C MET A 117 -9.31 -8.95 -3.64
N GLU A 118 -9.19 -10.03 -2.87
CA GLU A 118 -9.24 -11.40 -3.37
C GLU A 118 -10.57 -11.81 -4.01
N LYS A 119 -11.67 -11.11 -3.63
CA LYS A 119 -13.03 -11.40 -4.12
C LYS A 119 -13.45 -10.57 -5.32
N LYS A 120 -12.66 -9.56 -5.69
CA LYS A 120 -13.05 -8.55 -6.68
C LYS A 120 -12.50 -8.87 -8.07
N THR A 121 -13.30 -8.67 -9.10
CA THR A 121 -12.85 -8.56 -10.49
C THR A 121 -12.03 -7.28 -10.68
N MET A 122 -11.34 -7.14 -11.82
CA MET A 122 -10.63 -5.88 -12.12
C MET A 122 -11.57 -4.68 -12.21
N SER A 123 -12.79 -4.88 -12.73
CA SER A 123 -13.81 -3.83 -12.78
C SER A 123 -14.24 -3.39 -11.37
N GLU A 124 -14.52 -4.33 -10.47
CA GLU A 124 -14.86 -4.05 -9.07
C GLU A 124 -13.70 -3.42 -8.30
N MET A 125 -12.45 -3.85 -8.56
CA MET A 125 -11.25 -3.22 -7.99
C MET A 125 -11.13 -1.76 -8.42
N ARG A 126 -11.29 -1.50 -9.74
CA ARG A 126 -11.30 -0.13 -10.30
C ARG A 126 -12.32 0.74 -9.57
N ASP A 127 -13.55 0.26 -9.45
CA ASP A 127 -14.64 1.05 -8.86
C ASP A 127 -14.43 1.26 -7.36
N THR A 128 -13.99 0.23 -6.64
CA THR A 128 -13.63 0.34 -5.22
C THR A 128 -12.51 1.36 -5.01
N ILE A 129 -11.44 1.31 -5.81
CA ILE A 129 -10.33 2.26 -5.72
C ILE A 129 -10.80 3.69 -6.02
N LYS A 130 -11.56 3.89 -7.11
CA LYS A 130 -12.12 5.21 -7.46
C LYS A 130 -12.99 5.78 -6.33
N GLU A 131 -13.88 4.96 -5.77
CA GLU A 131 -14.78 5.37 -4.71
C GLU A 131 -14.01 5.71 -3.43
N THR A 132 -13.04 4.90 -3.05
CA THR A 132 -12.22 5.19 -1.86
C THR A 132 -11.42 6.48 -2.03
N ILE A 133 -10.85 6.74 -3.23
CA ILE A 133 -10.16 8.01 -3.54
C ILE A 133 -11.14 9.19 -3.53
N ARG A 134 -12.38 9.04 -4.04
CA ARG A 134 -13.43 10.07 -3.97
C ARG A 134 -13.71 10.45 -2.52
N ARG A 135 -13.91 9.48 -1.66
CA ARG A 135 -14.15 9.67 -0.22
C ARG A 135 -12.93 10.31 0.46
N ALA A 136 -11.72 9.91 0.08
CA ALA A 136 -10.49 10.49 0.60
C ALA A 136 -10.38 11.99 0.30
N ASN A 137 -10.77 12.43 -0.90
CA ASN A 137 -10.76 13.84 -1.28
C ASN A 137 -11.83 14.68 -0.53
N ASN A 138 -12.85 14.07 0.05
CA ASN A 138 -13.84 14.71 0.91
C ASN A 138 -13.45 14.70 2.40
N THR A 139 -12.32 14.09 2.74
CA THR A 139 -11.88 13.84 4.12
C THR A 139 -10.80 14.84 4.54
N ASP A 140 -10.96 15.44 5.71
CA ASP A 140 -9.86 16.16 6.36
C ASP A 140 -8.91 15.16 7.02
N LEU A 141 -7.66 15.14 6.52
CA LEU A 141 -6.65 14.18 6.98
C LEU A 141 -6.36 14.31 8.48
N ASN A 142 -6.34 15.54 9.02
CA ASN A 142 -6.04 15.75 10.43
C ASN A 142 -7.17 15.25 11.33
N GLU A 143 -8.44 15.41 10.91
CA GLU A 143 -9.59 14.94 11.67
C GLU A 143 -9.64 13.41 11.70
N VAL A 144 -9.56 12.74 10.55
CA VAL A 144 -9.62 11.27 10.51
C VAL A 144 -8.43 10.62 11.20
N MET A 145 -7.22 11.16 11.04
CA MET A 145 -6.03 10.69 11.76
C MET A 145 -6.13 10.92 13.27
N TYR A 146 -6.78 12.02 13.69
CA TYR A 146 -7.04 12.27 15.09
C TYR A 146 -8.04 11.27 15.68
N GLU A 147 -9.10 10.93 14.96
CA GLU A 147 -10.05 9.87 15.35
C GLU A 147 -9.35 8.53 15.56
N VAL A 148 -8.49 8.12 14.62
CA VAL A 148 -7.68 6.88 14.74
C VAL A 148 -6.71 6.95 15.91
N SER A 149 -6.06 8.10 16.12
CA SER A 149 -5.14 8.29 17.25
C SER A 149 -5.83 8.18 18.60
N LEU A 150 -7.07 8.66 18.72
CA LEU A 150 -7.87 8.52 19.95
C LEU A 150 -8.21 7.05 20.22
N ASP A 151 -8.65 6.32 19.20
CA ASP A 151 -9.00 4.91 19.34
C ASP A 151 -7.77 4.05 19.70
N ASN A 152 -6.63 4.30 19.05
CA ASN A 152 -5.37 3.65 19.39
C ASN A 152 -4.91 3.96 20.82
N THR A 153 -5.20 5.18 21.32
CA THR A 153 -4.93 5.58 22.69
C THR A 153 -5.76 4.75 23.66
N LEU A 154 -7.08 4.62 23.41
CA LEU A 154 -7.98 3.83 24.24
C LEU A 154 -7.61 2.35 24.22
N THR A 155 -7.27 1.82 23.06
CA THR A 155 -6.81 0.43 22.90
C THR A 155 -5.49 0.19 23.63
N GLY A 156 -4.53 1.12 23.55
CA GLY A 156 -3.24 1.05 24.28
C GLY A 156 -3.43 1.03 25.79
N LEU A 157 -4.39 1.82 26.32
CA LEU A 157 -4.74 1.80 27.74
C LEU A 157 -5.33 0.45 28.17
N LYS A 158 -6.24 -0.10 27.38
CA LYS A 158 -6.83 -1.44 27.61
C LYS A 158 -5.77 -2.55 27.60
N GLN A 159 -4.71 -2.40 26.79
CA GLN A 159 -3.59 -3.34 26.70
C GLN A 159 -2.51 -3.12 27.76
N GLY A 160 -2.71 -2.20 28.72
CA GLY A 160 -1.75 -1.93 29.78
C GLY A 160 -0.49 -1.13 29.35
N LYS A 161 -0.45 -0.57 28.14
CA LYS A 161 0.64 0.25 27.60
C LYS A 161 0.58 1.70 28.11
N ILE A 162 0.42 1.87 29.44
CA ILE A 162 0.11 3.16 30.08
C ILE A 162 1.20 4.19 29.83
N ALA A 163 2.48 3.88 30.10
CA ALA A 163 3.57 4.82 29.96
C ALA A 163 3.71 5.35 28.53
N GLN A 164 3.70 4.46 27.54
CA GLN A 164 3.77 4.83 26.13
C GLN A 164 2.58 5.69 25.70
N THR A 165 1.38 5.37 26.18
CA THR A 165 0.15 6.12 25.89
C THR A 165 0.20 7.52 26.47
N VAL A 166 0.68 7.67 27.72
CA VAL A 166 0.87 8.98 28.38
C VAL A 166 1.89 9.83 27.62
N CYS A 167 3.04 9.26 27.24
CA CYS A 167 4.04 9.97 26.43
C CYS A 167 3.48 10.45 25.10
N ARG A 168 2.70 9.61 24.39
CA ARG A 168 2.01 9.98 23.13
C ARG A 168 1.01 11.12 23.35
N LEU A 169 0.23 11.08 24.43
CA LEU A 169 -0.73 12.15 24.75
C LEU A 169 -0.01 13.47 25.05
N ILE A 170 1.07 13.46 25.83
CA ILE A 170 1.88 14.65 26.07
C ILE A 170 2.40 15.20 24.75
N GLY A 171 3.05 14.37 23.91
CA GLY A 171 3.61 14.78 22.63
C GLY A 171 2.59 15.30 21.60
N SER A 172 1.33 14.86 21.69
CA SER A 172 0.26 15.25 20.75
C SER A 172 -0.60 16.42 21.22
N LYS A 173 -0.68 16.68 22.54
CA LYS A 173 -1.62 17.67 23.10
C LYS A 173 -0.95 18.88 23.74
N THR A 174 0.37 18.90 23.91
CA THR A 174 1.07 19.99 24.62
C THR A 174 2.02 20.78 23.73
N GLY A 175 2.21 22.06 24.07
CA GLY A 175 3.19 22.95 23.47
C GLY A 175 2.99 23.22 21.99
N LYS A 176 4.10 23.56 21.31
CA LYS A 176 4.15 23.88 19.87
C LYS A 176 3.85 22.67 18.97
N HIS A 177 3.92 21.47 19.52
CA HIS A 177 3.71 20.18 18.82
C HIS A 177 2.25 19.68 18.87
N LYS A 178 1.34 20.50 19.42
CA LYS A 178 -0.08 20.14 19.50
C LYS A 178 -0.66 19.86 18.12
N VAL A 179 -1.35 18.72 17.98
CA VAL A 179 -2.09 18.39 16.77
C VAL A 179 -3.18 19.41 16.53
N LYS A 180 -3.22 19.98 15.32
CA LYS A 180 -4.25 20.94 14.89
C LYS A 180 -5.39 20.15 14.25
N THR A 181 -6.58 20.32 14.79
CA THR A 181 -7.83 19.78 14.24
C THR A 181 -8.75 20.93 13.85
N LEU A 182 -9.80 20.65 13.07
CA LEU A 182 -10.80 21.62 12.70
C LEU A 182 -11.53 22.20 13.93
N LYS A 183 -11.99 23.46 13.85
CA LYS A 183 -12.71 24.15 14.90
C LYS A 183 -13.94 24.88 14.36
N GLY A 184 -14.89 25.15 15.25
CA GLY A 184 -16.06 25.98 14.95
C GLY A 184 -16.85 25.48 13.75
N GLU A 185 -17.18 26.39 12.83
CA GLU A 185 -17.98 26.12 11.63
C GLU A 185 -17.33 25.12 10.67
N ALA A 186 -15.99 25.17 10.49
CA ALA A 186 -15.26 24.21 9.64
C ALA A 186 -15.44 22.78 10.15
N LYS A 187 -15.40 22.56 11.47
CA LYS A 187 -15.64 21.25 12.07
C LYS A 187 -17.08 20.79 11.86
N LYS A 188 -18.06 21.68 12.06
CA LYS A 188 -19.48 21.35 11.82
C LYS A 188 -19.71 20.97 10.35
N LYS A 189 -19.14 21.73 9.41
CA LYS A 189 -19.23 21.46 7.97
C LYS A 189 -18.62 20.09 7.62
N TYR A 190 -17.45 19.74 8.16
CA TYR A 190 -16.83 18.43 7.94
C TYR A 190 -17.71 17.29 8.44
N TYR A 191 -18.21 17.39 9.67
CA TYR A 191 -19.06 16.33 10.24
C TYR A 191 -20.51 16.33 9.71
N SER A 192 -20.90 17.31 8.89
CA SER A 192 -22.16 17.26 8.11
C SER A 192 -22.03 16.39 6.84
N ILE A 193 -20.80 16.06 6.41
CA ILE A 193 -20.58 15.12 5.31
C ILE A 193 -20.95 13.72 5.81
N PRO A 194 -21.85 12.99 5.13
CA PRO A 194 -22.21 11.64 5.51
C PRO A 194 -20.96 10.71 5.60
N GLU A 195 -20.98 9.75 6.51
CA GLU A 195 -19.87 8.78 6.63
C GLU A 195 -19.66 7.94 5.38
N THR A 196 -20.71 7.76 4.58
CA THR A 196 -20.64 7.14 3.25
C THR A 196 -19.81 7.94 2.24
N ASP A 197 -19.67 9.24 2.45
CA ASP A 197 -19.00 10.17 1.53
C ASP A 197 -17.63 10.65 2.03
N ARG A 198 -17.19 10.26 3.21
CA ARG A 198 -15.87 10.52 3.78
C ARG A 198 -15.22 9.22 4.26
N LEU A 199 -13.90 9.25 4.46
CA LEU A 199 -13.21 8.12 5.04
C LEU A 199 -13.53 7.97 6.53
N THR A 200 -13.54 6.74 6.96
CA THR A 200 -13.64 6.33 8.35
C THR A 200 -12.32 5.68 8.80
N LYS A 201 -12.22 5.34 10.07
CA LYS A 201 -11.09 4.56 10.59
C LYS A 201 -10.84 3.29 9.78
N HIS A 202 -11.90 2.58 9.38
CA HIS A 202 -11.81 1.34 8.61
C HIS A 202 -11.05 1.49 7.29
N ASP A 203 -11.18 2.64 6.63
CA ASP A 203 -10.55 2.92 5.34
C ASP A 203 -9.07 3.31 5.46
N ILE A 204 -8.58 3.62 6.67
CA ILE A 204 -7.20 4.08 6.92
C ILE A 204 -6.44 3.27 7.95
N GLU A 205 -7.08 2.27 8.56
CA GLU A 205 -6.36 1.28 9.35
C GLU A 205 -5.43 0.44 8.46
N GLN A 206 -4.43 -0.16 9.06
CA GLN A 206 -3.44 -0.90 8.30
C GLN A 206 -4.04 -2.16 7.69
N GLY A 207 -3.85 -2.35 6.39
CA GLY A 207 -4.20 -3.58 5.67
C GLY A 207 -3.26 -4.74 6.01
N THR A 208 -3.46 -5.85 5.33
CA THR A 208 -2.65 -7.07 5.54
C THR A 208 -1.31 -7.02 4.82
N ILE A 209 -1.22 -6.22 3.75
CA ILE A 209 -0.01 -6.01 2.94
C ILE A 209 0.01 -4.58 2.38
N THR A 210 1.19 -4.01 2.17
CA THR A 210 1.34 -2.70 1.51
C THR A 210 1.73 -2.87 0.05
N VAL A 211 1.02 -2.17 -0.86
CA VAL A 211 1.38 -2.08 -2.28
C VAL A 211 1.47 -0.61 -2.69
N SER A 212 2.67 -0.16 -3.01
CA SER A 212 2.95 1.22 -3.41
C SER A 212 3.22 1.32 -4.91
N ASN A 213 2.45 2.12 -5.63
CA ASN A 213 2.68 2.38 -7.05
C ASN A 213 3.44 3.70 -7.24
N LEU A 214 4.76 3.61 -7.26
CA LEU A 214 5.67 4.74 -7.48
C LEU A 214 5.59 5.27 -8.91
N GLY A 215 5.27 4.42 -9.89
CA GLY A 215 5.08 4.80 -11.27
C GLY A 215 3.88 5.72 -11.49
N SER A 216 2.91 5.75 -10.56
CA SER A 216 1.80 6.72 -10.61
C SER A 216 2.22 8.13 -10.17
N ILE A 217 3.25 8.23 -9.36
CA ILE A 217 3.77 9.49 -8.78
C ILE A 217 4.92 10.04 -9.62
N CYS A 218 5.83 9.17 -10.06
CA CYS A 218 7.05 9.51 -10.76
C CYS A 218 7.06 8.90 -12.18
N ARG A 219 6.12 9.33 -13.03
CA ARG A 219 5.88 8.71 -14.36
C ARG A 219 7.08 8.76 -15.29
N ASP A 220 7.83 9.85 -15.24
CA ASP A 220 8.96 10.09 -16.15
C ASP A 220 10.32 9.68 -15.53
N TRP A 221 10.28 9.06 -14.35
CA TRP A 221 11.49 8.63 -13.67
C TRP A 221 11.91 7.22 -14.09
N ASN A 222 13.08 7.12 -14.73
CA ASN A 222 13.69 5.86 -15.14
C ASN A 222 14.50 5.23 -13.99
N GLY A 223 13.86 4.99 -12.87
CA GLY A 223 14.46 4.38 -11.68
C GLY A 223 13.62 3.24 -11.14
N ALA A 224 14.16 2.57 -10.14
CA ALA A 224 13.48 1.55 -9.36
C ALA A 224 13.58 1.88 -7.87
N CYS A 225 12.57 1.48 -7.11
CA CYS A 225 12.67 1.45 -5.66
C CYS A 225 13.50 0.23 -5.27
N THR A 226 14.59 0.42 -4.55
CA THR A 226 15.44 -0.69 -4.11
C THR A 226 14.93 -1.36 -2.84
N LEU A 227 14.20 -0.62 -2.02
CA LEU A 227 13.57 -1.09 -0.80
C LEU A 227 12.32 -0.26 -0.50
N LEU A 228 11.23 -0.92 -0.13
CA LEU A 228 10.05 -0.30 0.46
C LEU A 228 9.98 -0.73 1.93
N GLU A 229 9.81 0.24 2.84
CA GLU A 229 9.69 -0.07 4.26
C GLU A 229 8.44 -0.90 4.52
N ILE A 230 8.62 -1.97 5.27
CA ILE A 230 7.52 -2.79 5.79
C ILE A 230 7.02 -2.12 7.06
N ILE A 231 5.77 -1.76 7.10
CA ILE A 231 5.18 -1.12 8.27
C ILE A 231 4.67 -2.19 9.25
N PRO A 232 5.21 -2.25 10.48
CA PRO A 232 4.78 -3.24 11.46
C PRO A 232 3.27 -3.17 11.71
N PRO A 233 2.56 -4.29 11.88
CA PRO A 233 3.05 -5.68 11.98
C PRO A 233 3.09 -6.45 10.67
N GLN A 234 2.93 -5.80 9.49
CA GLN A 234 2.99 -6.47 8.19
C GLN A 234 4.32 -7.19 8.00
N THR A 235 4.31 -8.25 7.19
CA THR A 235 5.52 -9.04 6.87
C THR A 235 6.04 -8.79 5.47
N CYS A 236 5.26 -8.12 4.61
CA CYS A 236 5.63 -7.88 3.23
C CYS A 236 5.14 -6.52 2.74
N ALA A 237 5.90 -5.91 1.83
CA ALA A 237 5.54 -4.70 1.11
C ALA A 237 6.03 -4.80 -0.34
N ILE A 238 5.24 -4.30 -1.30
CA ILE A 238 5.51 -4.39 -2.73
C ILE A 238 5.54 -2.99 -3.34
N ALA A 239 6.60 -2.66 -4.05
CA ALA A 239 6.70 -1.43 -4.83
C ALA A 239 6.60 -1.72 -6.32
N ILE A 240 5.75 -0.97 -7.03
CA ILE A 240 5.60 -0.99 -8.47
C ILE A 240 6.27 0.27 -9.03
N GLY A 241 7.29 0.10 -9.87
CA GLY A 241 7.97 1.21 -10.53
C GLY A 241 7.24 1.71 -11.78
N SER A 242 7.77 2.77 -12.38
CA SER A 242 7.29 3.25 -13.69
C SER A 242 7.73 2.33 -14.82
N ILE A 243 6.89 2.22 -15.85
CA ILE A 243 7.23 1.47 -17.06
C ILE A 243 8.31 2.24 -17.83
N GLN A 244 9.38 1.55 -18.17
CA GLN A 244 10.58 2.09 -18.81
C GLN A 244 10.86 1.38 -20.13
N LYS A 245 11.38 2.09 -21.12
CA LYS A 245 11.94 1.46 -22.30
C LYS A 245 13.35 0.95 -21.97
N LYS A 246 13.55 -0.38 -22.04
CA LYS A 246 14.83 -1.04 -21.83
C LYS A 246 15.12 -2.02 -22.97
N PRO A 247 16.40 -2.33 -23.25
CA PRO A 247 16.74 -3.44 -24.12
C PRO A 247 16.31 -4.75 -23.44
N VAL A 248 15.58 -5.57 -24.19
CA VAL A 248 15.17 -6.92 -23.76
C VAL A 248 15.55 -7.92 -24.85
N VAL A 249 15.71 -9.18 -24.48
CA VAL A 249 16.00 -10.26 -25.44
C VAL A 249 14.67 -10.90 -25.83
N ASP A 250 14.38 -10.94 -27.14
CA ASP A 250 13.19 -11.61 -27.69
C ASP A 250 13.35 -13.14 -27.74
N GLU A 251 12.30 -13.84 -28.15
CA GLU A 251 12.27 -15.31 -28.26
C GLU A 251 13.29 -15.85 -29.28
N ASN A 252 13.76 -15.01 -30.19
CA ASN A 252 14.77 -15.37 -31.20
C ASN A 252 16.21 -15.04 -30.78
N GLY A 253 16.39 -14.50 -29.57
CA GLY A 253 17.70 -14.09 -29.03
C GLY A 253 18.15 -12.69 -29.49
N ASN A 254 17.29 -11.89 -30.15
CA ASN A 254 17.61 -10.53 -30.57
C ASN A 254 17.38 -9.53 -29.46
N VAL A 255 18.22 -8.50 -29.40
CA VAL A 255 18.00 -7.35 -28.50
C VAL A 255 17.01 -6.39 -29.14
N VAL A 256 15.88 -6.20 -28.49
CA VAL A 256 14.80 -5.32 -28.93
C VAL A 256 14.40 -4.32 -27.82
N ALA A 257 13.71 -3.23 -28.18
CA ALA A 257 13.18 -2.30 -27.19
C ALA A 257 11.88 -2.85 -26.59
N GLY A 258 11.92 -3.21 -25.31
CA GLY A 258 10.75 -3.67 -24.54
C GLY A 258 10.26 -2.63 -23.53
N ASN A 259 9.06 -2.85 -23.00
CA ASN A 259 8.55 -2.14 -21.84
C ASN A 259 8.88 -2.96 -20.58
N VAL A 260 9.64 -2.39 -19.68
CA VAL A 260 10.05 -3.05 -18.44
C VAL A 260 9.49 -2.29 -17.24
N MET A 261 8.84 -3.02 -16.36
CA MET A 261 8.31 -2.50 -15.09
C MET A 261 9.09 -3.10 -13.93
N PRO A 262 9.91 -2.29 -13.23
CA PRO A 262 10.62 -2.78 -12.05
C PRO A 262 9.64 -2.99 -10.89
N LEU A 263 9.71 -4.14 -10.25
CA LEU A 263 8.99 -4.48 -9.04
C LEU A 263 9.99 -4.73 -7.91
N THR A 264 9.64 -4.34 -6.70
CA THR A 264 10.43 -4.65 -5.50
C THR A 264 9.52 -5.33 -4.50
N ILE A 265 9.94 -6.49 -4.05
CA ILE A 265 9.26 -7.31 -3.05
C ILE A 265 10.13 -7.26 -1.79
N ALA A 266 9.70 -6.50 -0.78
CA ALA A 266 10.35 -6.45 0.52
C ALA A 266 9.62 -7.39 1.48
N PHE A 267 10.36 -8.20 2.24
CA PHE A 267 9.80 -9.10 3.24
C PHE A 267 10.62 -9.09 4.53
N ASP A 268 9.93 -9.39 5.63
CA ASP A 268 10.53 -9.47 6.97
C ASP A 268 11.27 -10.80 7.12
N HIS A 269 12.59 -10.75 7.21
CA HIS A 269 13.44 -11.95 7.32
C HIS A 269 13.29 -12.70 8.66
N ARG A 270 12.50 -12.17 9.61
CA ARG A 270 12.09 -12.92 10.80
C ARG A 270 10.95 -13.88 10.52
N ALA A 271 10.17 -13.62 9.46
CA ALA A 271 9.00 -14.40 9.06
C ALA A 271 9.31 -15.36 7.91
N PHE A 272 10.15 -14.96 6.96
CA PHE A 272 10.36 -15.68 5.69
C PHE A 272 11.81 -15.66 5.25
N ASP A 273 12.20 -16.75 4.60
CA ASP A 273 13.37 -16.82 3.73
C ASP A 273 12.96 -16.62 2.26
N LEU A 274 13.92 -16.40 1.36
CA LEU A 274 13.64 -16.20 -0.06
C LEU A 274 12.89 -17.41 -0.68
N GLY A 275 13.17 -18.62 -0.18
CA GLY A 275 12.48 -19.84 -0.61
C GLY A 275 10.98 -19.81 -0.32
N ASP A 276 10.58 -19.21 0.79
CA ASP A 276 9.16 -19.10 1.17
C ASP A 276 8.39 -18.12 0.26
N VAL A 277 9.07 -17.08 -0.24
CA VAL A 277 8.50 -16.05 -1.14
C VAL A 277 8.54 -16.51 -2.62
N LYS A 278 9.26 -17.56 -2.94
CA LYS A 278 9.44 -18.06 -4.31
C LYS A 278 8.12 -18.29 -5.06
N PRO A 279 7.06 -18.94 -4.49
CA PRO A 279 5.81 -19.16 -5.22
C PRO A 279 5.14 -17.86 -5.69
N PHE A 280 5.25 -16.78 -4.91
CA PHE A 280 4.76 -15.44 -5.30
C PHE A 280 5.51 -14.93 -6.54
N MET A 281 6.84 -15.04 -6.55
CA MET A 281 7.68 -14.57 -7.66
C MET A 281 7.44 -15.41 -8.93
N GLU A 282 7.30 -16.72 -8.79
CA GLU A 282 7.00 -17.62 -9.91
C GLU A 282 5.64 -17.28 -10.52
N LYS A 283 4.63 -16.99 -9.70
CA LYS A 283 3.31 -16.60 -10.20
C LYS A 283 3.32 -15.25 -10.92
N LEU A 284 4.07 -14.26 -10.43
CA LEU A 284 4.28 -13.02 -11.17
C LEU A 284 4.89 -13.27 -12.56
N ASN A 285 5.94 -14.08 -12.61
CA ASN A 285 6.61 -14.42 -13.86
C ASN A 285 5.68 -15.17 -14.84
N GLU A 286 4.91 -16.14 -14.35
CA GLU A 286 3.91 -16.86 -15.12
C GLU A 286 2.90 -15.94 -15.78
N ILE A 287 2.36 -14.95 -15.01
CA ILE A 287 1.38 -14.01 -15.51
C ILE A 287 1.97 -13.10 -16.61
N PHE A 288 3.20 -12.61 -16.43
CA PHE A 288 3.83 -11.73 -17.43
C PHE A 288 4.28 -12.49 -18.69
N LEU A 289 4.61 -13.77 -18.57
CA LEU A 289 4.87 -14.63 -19.72
C LEU A 289 3.58 -14.97 -20.51
N ASN A 290 2.45 -15.11 -19.81
CA ASN A 290 1.16 -15.48 -20.38
C ASN A 290 0.07 -14.47 -20.01
N PRO A 291 0.17 -13.20 -20.47
CA PRO A 291 -0.69 -12.12 -20.01
C PRO A 291 -2.15 -12.23 -20.48
N GLU A 292 -2.48 -13.13 -21.39
CA GLU A 292 -3.86 -13.38 -21.84
C GLU A 292 -4.80 -13.73 -20.67
N VAL A 293 -4.26 -14.31 -19.59
CA VAL A 293 -5.02 -14.66 -18.38
C VAL A 293 -5.72 -13.45 -17.75
N ILE A 294 -5.22 -12.22 -17.95
CA ILE A 294 -5.86 -11.04 -17.38
C ILE A 294 -7.25 -10.75 -17.96
N LYS A 295 -7.58 -11.31 -19.14
CA LYS A 295 -8.92 -11.21 -19.73
C LYS A 295 -9.99 -11.94 -18.91
N GLU A 296 -9.60 -12.97 -18.18
CA GLU A 296 -10.49 -13.76 -17.32
C GLU A 296 -10.84 -13.05 -16.00
N TRP A 297 -10.17 -11.95 -15.70
CA TRP A 297 -10.32 -11.23 -14.42
C TRP A 297 -11.17 -9.97 -14.49
N LEU A 298 -11.86 -9.72 -15.62
CA LEU A 298 -12.68 -8.53 -15.85
C LEU A 298 -13.94 -8.44 -14.99
#